data_0fa96b1d1230a2dfe303508bacc6273b
#
_entry.id   0fa96b1d1230a2dfe303508bacc6273b
#
_cell.length_a   1.000
_cell.length_b   1.000
_cell.length_c   1.000
_cell.angle_alpha   90.00
_cell.angle_beta   90.00
_cell.angle_gamma   90.00
#
_symmetry.space_group_name_H-M   'P 1'
#
loop_
_entity.id
_entity.type
_entity.pdbx_description
1 polymer ?
#
loop_
_entity_poly.entity_id
_entity_poly.type
_entity_poly.pdbx_seq_one_letter_code
_entity_poly.pdbx_strand_id
1 'polypeptide(L)'
;MEAIRARFGSALEWLVAAAFIVVVVAVGSIVWRELRTATATLPVIAHESQADAAVPPAGVPARAVSVPVLLLPGGNAVRVGESVAAIAARLGRQAEVGTQTFDRARFGERLTRFYEHLGTRFVLVFEPFEEKGEPKVAAIYLQ
;
A
#
# COMPACT_ATOMS: atom_id res chain seq x y z
N MET A 1 65.91 -15.02 0.33
CA MET A 1 64.83 -14.51 1.25
C MET A 1 63.64 -13.82 0.56
N GLU A 2 63.68 -13.64 -0.76
CA GLU A 2 62.58 -12.99 -1.52
C GLU A 2 61.39 -13.93 -1.84
N ALA A 3 61.62 -15.21 -1.96
CA ALA A 3 60.56 -16.17 -2.34
C ALA A 3 59.50 -16.42 -1.23
N ILE A 4 59.80 -16.06 0.03
CA ILE A 4 58.87 -16.24 1.15
C ILE A 4 57.91 -15.06 1.22
N ARG A 5 58.32 -13.83 0.86
CA ARG A 5 57.48 -12.65 0.84
C ARG A 5 56.36 -12.69 -0.21
N ALA A 6 56.63 -13.29 -1.37
CA ALA A 6 55.63 -13.40 -2.45
C ALA A 6 54.45 -14.36 -2.10
N ARG A 7 54.72 -15.39 -1.30
CA ARG A 7 53.66 -16.33 -0.87
C ARG A 7 52.78 -15.82 0.24
N PHE A 8 53.27 -14.92 1.11
CA PHE A 8 52.49 -14.34 2.17
C PHE A 8 51.53 -13.23 1.66
N GLY A 9 51.91 -12.48 0.60
CA GLY A 9 51.02 -11.49 -0.01
C GLY A 9 49.79 -12.15 -0.64
N SER A 10 49.99 -13.23 -1.36
CA SER A 10 48.87 -13.98 -1.99
C SER A 10 47.89 -14.58 -0.94
N ALA A 11 48.40 -15.11 0.17
CA ALA A 11 47.53 -15.68 1.22
C ALA A 11 46.70 -14.60 1.92
N LEU A 12 47.27 -13.43 2.15
CA LEU A 12 46.56 -12.31 2.78
C LEU A 12 45.46 -11.76 1.85
N GLU A 13 45.74 -11.64 0.55
CA GLU A 13 44.73 -11.21 -0.44
C GLU A 13 43.56 -12.19 -0.50
N TRP A 14 43.82 -13.50 -0.46
CA TRP A 14 42.77 -14.53 -0.44
C TRP A 14 41.94 -14.48 0.84
N LEU A 15 42.56 -14.20 1.99
CA LEU A 15 41.83 -14.03 3.25
C LEU A 15 40.92 -12.80 3.24
N VAL A 16 41.42 -11.68 2.71
CA VAL A 16 40.61 -10.45 2.57
C VAL A 16 39.44 -10.67 1.63
N ALA A 17 39.68 -11.33 0.47
CA ALA A 17 38.63 -11.65 -0.49
C ALA A 17 37.58 -12.59 0.12
N ALA A 18 37.99 -13.63 0.87
CA ALA A 18 37.08 -14.53 1.55
C ALA A 18 36.25 -13.83 2.64
N ALA A 19 36.88 -12.95 3.43
CA ALA A 19 36.17 -12.16 4.44
C ALA A 19 35.13 -11.22 3.81
N PHE A 20 35.46 -10.59 2.68
CA PHE A 20 34.54 -9.73 1.96
C PHE A 20 33.33 -10.49 1.42
N ILE A 21 33.54 -11.69 0.85
CA ILE A 21 32.45 -12.54 0.38
C ILE A 21 31.52 -12.94 1.53
N VAL A 22 32.06 -13.30 2.69
CA VAL A 22 31.24 -13.64 3.86
C VAL A 22 30.38 -12.46 4.31
N VAL A 23 30.94 -11.24 4.33
CA VAL A 23 30.19 -10.03 4.69
C VAL A 23 29.08 -9.76 3.69
N VAL A 24 29.36 -9.85 2.40
CA VAL A 24 28.36 -9.63 1.33
C VAL A 24 27.22 -10.66 1.42
N VAL A 25 27.54 -11.92 1.65
CA VAL A 25 26.54 -12.99 1.82
C VAL A 25 25.72 -12.77 3.10
N ALA A 26 26.34 -12.37 4.21
CA ALA A 26 25.64 -12.07 5.44
C ALA A 26 24.67 -10.90 5.29
N VAL A 27 25.11 -9.79 4.71
CA VAL A 27 24.27 -8.62 4.46
C VAL A 27 23.16 -8.94 3.47
N GLY A 28 23.48 -9.65 2.38
CA GLY A 28 22.49 -10.08 1.40
C GLY A 28 21.43 -11.00 2.00
N SER A 29 21.81 -11.90 2.91
CA SER A 29 20.86 -12.80 3.58
C SER A 29 19.93 -12.07 4.55
N ILE A 30 20.40 -11.03 5.23
CA ILE A 30 19.57 -10.19 6.11
C ILE A 30 18.53 -9.42 5.27
N VAL A 31 18.98 -8.76 4.21
CA VAL A 31 18.08 -8.02 3.30
C VAL A 31 17.06 -8.95 2.65
N TRP A 32 17.47 -10.15 2.23
CA TRP A 32 16.57 -11.15 1.65
C TRP A 32 15.57 -11.69 2.67
N ARG A 33 15.98 -11.80 3.93
CA ARG A 33 15.11 -12.23 5.03
C ARG A 33 14.09 -11.16 5.37
N GLU A 34 14.47 -9.89 5.38
CA GLU A 34 13.56 -8.77 5.56
C GLU A 34 12.56 -8.64 4.42
N LEU A 35 13.00 -8.79 3.18
CA LEU A 35 12.12 -8.82 2.00
C LEU A 35 11.12 -9.99 2.04
N ARG A 36 11.55 -11.18 2.49
CA ARG A 36 10.64 -12.33 2.64
C ARG A 36 9.66 -12.14 3.79
N THR A 37 10.09 -11.56 4.91
CA THR A 37 9.17 -11.25 6.01
C THR A 37 8.23 -10.11 5.66
N ALA A 38 8.65 -9.13 4.88
CA ALA A 38 7.77 -8.08 4.36
C ALA A 38 6.71 -8.62 3.37
N THR A 39 7.02 -9.71 2.64
CA THR A 39 6.04 -10.37 1.76
C THR A 39 5.20 -11.44 2.48
N ALA A 40 5.66 -11.97 3.61
CA ALA A 40 4.94 -13.01 4.36
C ALA A 40 4.11 -12.44 5.52
N THR A 41 4.34 -11.21 5.91
CA THR A 41 3.51 -10.45 6.83
C THR A 41 2.91 -9.24 6.11
N LEU A 42 2.17 -9.50 5.05
CA LEU A 42 0.90 -8.86 5.03
C LEU A 42 0.20 -9.46 6.26
N PRO A 43 -0.06 -8.71 7.32
CA PRO A 43 -1.16 -9.08 8.12
C PRO A 43 -2.31 -9.09 7.10
N VAL A 44 -2.80 -10.26 6.76
CA VAL A 44 -4.22 -10.43 6.69
C VAL A 44 -4.66 -10.01 8.10
N ILE A 45 -4.75 -8.71 8.33
CA ILE A 45 -5.83 -8.18 9.07
C ILE A 45 -6.99 -8.59 8.15
N ALA A 46 -7.42 -9.86 8.28
CA ALA A 46 -8.81 -10.08 8.44
C ALA A 46 -9.20 -9.07 9.54
N HIS A 47 -9.39 -7.81 9.14
CA HIS A 47 -10.60 -7.19 9.52
C HIS A 47 -11.61 -8.22 8.99
N GLU A 48 -11.87 -9.23 9.79
CA GLU A 48 -13.21 -9.58 10.10
C GLU A 48 -13.85 -8.19 10.28
N SER A 49 -14.16 -7.58 9.14
CA SER A 49 -15.32 -6.75 9.04
C SER A 49 -16.36 -7.69 9.57
N GLN A 50 -16.39 -7.73 10.90
CA GLN A 50 -17.61 -7.89 11.60
C GLN A 50 -18.56 -7.08 10.75
N ALA A 51 -19.29 -7.79 9.92
CA ALA A 51 -20.49 -7.31 9.31
C ALA A 51 -21.47 -7.06 10.47
N ASP A 52 -21.09 -6.11 11.29
CA ASP A 52 -21.99 -5.13 11.80
C ASP A 52 -22.53 -4.55 10.52
N ALA A 53 -23.79 -4.84 10.22
CA ALA A 53 -24.46 -4.43 9.00
C ALA A 53 -24.43 -2.88 9.00
N ALA A 54 -23.24 -2.34 8.72
CA ALA A 54 -22.97 -0.94 8.63
C ALA A 54 -23.82 -0.49 7.47
N VAL A 55 -24.89 0.21 7.81
CA VAL A 55 -25.73 0.92 6.86
C VAL A 55 -24.79 1.55 5.84
N PRO A 56 -24.88 1.20 4.55
CA PRO A 56 -23.99 1.74 3.54
C PRO A 56 -23.98 3.26 3.69
N PRO A 57 -22.81 3.91 3.59
CA PRO A 57 -22.74 5.36 3.68
C PRO A 57 -23.75 5.99 2.73
N ALA A 58 -24.32 7.13 3.12
CA ALA A 58 -25.27 7.86 2.28
C ALA A 58 -24.66 8.09 0.88
N GLY A 59 -25.39 7.67 -0.14
CA GLY A 59 -24.97 7.78 -1.55
C GLY A 59 -24.35 6.51 -2.14
N VAL A 60 -23.97 5.49 -1.37
CA VAL A 60 -23.50 4.21 -1.90
C VAL A 60 -24.69 3.38 -2.38
N PRO A 61 -24.73 2.92 -3.66
CA PRO A 61 -25.80 2.06 -4.15
C PRO A 61 -25.90 0.76 -3.36
N ALA A 62 -27.11 0.28 -3.09
CA ALA A 62 -27.37 -0.92 -2.32
C ALA A 62 -26.75 -2.22 -2.93
N ARG A 63 -26.37 -2.18 -4.20
CA ARG A 63 -25.73 -3.30 -4.91
C ARG A 63 -24.22 -3.17 -5.01
N ALA A 64 -23.66 -2.10 -4.47
CA ALA A 64 -22.21 -1.87 -4.53
C ALA A 64 -21.46 -2.90 -3.67
N VAL A 65 -20.39 -3.46 -4.23
CA VAL A 65 -19.56 -4.47 -3.56
C VAL A 65 -18.34 -3.77 -2.96
N SER A 66 -18.14 -3.95 -1.65
CA SER A 66 -16.94 -3.44 -0.97
C SER A 66 -15.73 -4.30 -1.30
N VAL A 67 -14.61 -3.65 -1.67
CA VAL A 67 -13.34 -4.30 -1.96
C VAL A 67 -12.20 -3.59 -1.22
N PRO A 68 -11.20 -4.31 -0.69
CA PRO A 68 -10.07 -3.68 0.01
C PRO A 68 -9.06 -3.05 -0.95
N VAL A 69 -9.00 -3.55 -2.18
CA VAL A 69 -8.14 -3.06 -3.26
C VAL A 69 -8.91 -3.08 -4.56
N LEU A 70 -8.88 -1.99 -5.29
CA LEU A 70 -9.44 -1.87 -6.63
C LEU A 70 -8.31 -1.78 -7.64
N LEU A 71 -8.21 -2.76 -8.51
CA LEU A 71 -7.30 -2.73 -9.65
C LEU A 71 -8.01 -2.05 -10.83
N LEU A 72 -7.42 -0.98 -11.32
CA LEU A 72 -7.93 -0.22 -12.45
C LEU A 72 -7.21 -0.60 -13.73
N PRO A 73 -7.86 -0.45 -14.89
CA PRO A 73 -7.20 -0.56 -16.19
C PRO A 73 -5.98 0.37 -16.25
N GLY A 74 -4.89 -0.09 -16.88
CA GLY A 74 -3.64 0.66 -16.95
C GLY A 74 -2.65 0.39 -15.79
N GLY A 75 -2.94 -0.61 -14.93
CA GLY A 75 -2.03 -1.02 -13.84
C GLY A 75 -2.09 -0.16 -12.58
N ASN A 76 -3.00 0.80 -12.54
CA ASN A 76 -3.25 1.59 -11.34
C ASN A 76 -4.05 0.80 -10.32
N ALA A 77 -3.72 0.96 -9.05
CA ALA A 77 -4.49 0.36 -7.96
C ALA A 77 -4.90 1.43 -6.95
N VAL A 78 -6.10 1.31 -6.42
CA VAL A 78 -6.60 2.12 -5.29
C VAL A 78 -6.72 1.22 -4.09
N ARG A 79 -6.21 1.66 -2.94
CA ARG A 79 -6.20 0.88 -1.70
C ARG A 79 -6.80 1.68 -0.54
N VAL A 80 -7.38 0.95 0.38
CA VAL A 80 -7.78 1.52 1.68
C VAL A 80 -6.53 2.10 2.38
N GLY A 81 -6.68 3.26 3.00
CA GLY A 81 -5.60 3.99 3.67
C GLY A 81 -4.89 5.05 2.81
N GLU A 82 -5.14 5.11 1.51
CA GLU A 82 -4.56 6.15 0.64
C GLU A 82 -5.20 7.51 0.89
N SER A 83 -4.41 8.59 0.77
CA SER A 83 -4.91 9.96 0.95
C SER A 83 -5.72 10.45 -0.26
N VAL A 84 -6.61 11.41 -0.03
CA VAL A 84 -7.35 12.08 -1.12
C VAL A 84 -6.41 12.67 -2.17
N ALA A 85 -5.30 13.26 -1.73
CA ALA A 85 -4.31 13.88 -2.61
C ALA A 85 -3.63 12.83 -3.52
N ALA A 86 -3.29 11.65 -2.99
CA ALA A 86 -2.68 10.56 -3.75
C ALA A 86 -3.64 10.02 -4.83
N ILE A 87 -4.91 9.87 -4.49
CA ILE A 87 -5.96 9.46 -5.44
C ILE A 87 -6.13 10.51 -6.54
N ALA A 88 -6.24 11.80 -6.17
CA ALA A 88 -6.40 12.89 -7.14
C ALA A 88 -5.18 13.02 -8.08
N ALA A 89 -3.96 12.79 -7.58
CA ALA A 89 -2.75 12.80 -8.40
C ALA A 89 -2.72 11.64 -9.40
N ARG A 90 -3.23 10.48 -9.01
CA ARG A 90 -3.20 9.25 -9.82
C ARG A 90 -4.32 9.20 -10.87
N LEU A 91 -5.55 9.52 -10.48
CA LEU A 91 -6.72 9.43 -11.33
C LEU A 91 -7.01 10.72 -12.10
N GLY A 92 -6.49 11.85 -11.62
CA GLY A 92 -6.83 13.17 -12.11
C GLY A 92 -8.23 13.64 -11.66
N ARG A 93 -8.43 14.95 -11.68
CA ARG A 93 -9.74 15.55 -11.31
C ARG A 93 -10.87 15.19 -12.24
N GLN A 94 -10.55 14.80 -13.47
CA GLN A 94 -11.54 14.44 -14.48
C GLN A 94 -12.20 13.08 -14.22
N ALA A 95 -11.58 12.23 -13.38
CA ALA A 95 -12.15 10.96 -13.02
C ALA A 95 -13.27 11.08 -11.96
N GLU A 96 -13.35 12.20 -11.27
CA GLU A 96 -14.40 12.46 -10.29
C GLU A 96 -15.70 12.85 -11.01
N VAL A 97 -16.77 12.09 -10.77
CA VAL A 97 -18.08 12.28 -11.42
C VAL A 97 -19.17 12.41 -10.36
N GLY A 98 -20.15 13.28 -10.65
CA GLY A 98 -21.31 13.46 -9.78
C GLY A 98 -21.06 14.36 -8.58
N THR A 99 -22.00 14.31 -7.64
CA THR A 99 -22.03 15.19 -6.45
C THR A 99 -21.36 14.47 -5.27
N GLN A 100 -20.48 15.17 -4.58
CA GLN A 100 -19.89 14.69 -3.34
C GLN A 100 -20.94 14.68 -2.24
N THR A 101 -20.90 13.68 -1.38
CA THR A 101 -21.78 13.58 -0.20
C THR A 101 -20.92 13.65 1.06
N PHE A 102 -21.36 14.48 1.99
CA PHE A 102 -20.75 14.62 3.30
C PHE A 102 -21.64 13.99 4.34
N ASP A 103 -21.07 13.24 5.25
CA ASP A 103 -21.74 12.59 6.36
C ASP A 103 -20.84 12.62 7.60
N ARG A 104 -21.39 12.31 8.77
CA ARG A 104 -20.61 12.29 10.01
C ARG A 104 -19.93 10.93 10.19
N ALA A 105 -18.61 10.95 10.40
CA ALA A 105 -17.81 9.80 10.80
C ALA A 105 -17.39 9.91 12.27
N ARG A 106 -16.69 8.88 12.76
CA ARG A 106 -16.24 8.81 14.16
C ARG A 106 -15.27 9.94 14.53
N PHE A 107 -14.37 10.32 13.65
CA PHE A 107 -13.31 11.30 13.92
C PHE A 107 -13.41 12.57 13.07
N GLY A 108 -14.56 12.82 12.44
CA GLY A 108 -14.76 14.01 11.62
C GLY A 108 -15.82 13.84 10.56
N GLU A 109 -15.61 14.43 9.40
CA GLU A 109 -16.50 14.30 8.27
C GLU A 109 -16.10 13.11 7.38
N ARG A 110 -17.09 12.33 6.98
CA ARG A 110 -16.99 11.32 5.95
C ARG A 110 -17.32 11.96 4.63
N LEU A 111 -16.43 11.76 3.66
CA LEU A 111 -16.60 12.26 2.31
C LEU A 111 -16.78 11.09 1.36
N THR A 112 -17.91 11.00 0.70
CA THR A 112 -18.18 10.01 -0.35
C THR A 112 -18.05 10.67 -1.70
N ARG A 113 -17.20 10.10 -2.57
CA ARG A 113 -16.95 10.57 -3.94
C ARG A 113 -17.16 9.46 -4.94
N PHE A 114 -17.71 9.83 -6.07
CA PHE A 114 -17.94 8.94 -7.20
C PHE A 114 -16.85 9.15 -8.24
N TYR A 115 -16.36 8.06 -8.78
CA TYR A 115 -15.30 8.06 -9.79
C TYR A 115 -15.70 7.22 -10.99
N GLU A 116 -15.26 7.67 -12.16
CA GLU A 116 -15.29 6.90 -13.39
C GLU A 116 -13.91 6.95 -14.04
N HIS A 117 -13.27 5.81 -14.22
CA HIS A 117 -11.96 5.72 -14.83
C HIS A 117 -11.94 4.58 -15.85
N LEU A 118 -11.67 4.91 -17.12
CA LEU A 118 -11.66 3.95 -18.24
C LEU A 118 -12.89 3.02 -18.28
N GLY A 119 -14.07 3.58 -18.06
CA GLY A 119 -15.34 2.84 -18.07
C GLY A 119 -15.67 2.07 -16.81
N THR A 120 -14.79 2.09 -15.79
CA THR A 120 -15.06 1.49 -14.50
C THR A 120 -15.60 2.55 -13.54
N ARG A 121 -16.79 2.29 -12.97
CA ARG A 121 -17.40 3.16 -11.96
C ARG A 121 -17.21 2.61 -10.57
N PHE A 122 -16.79 3.46 -9.66
CA PHE A 122 -16.57 3.10 -8.26
C PHE A 122 -16.78 4.28 -7.33
N VAL A 123 -16.99 3.98 -6.07
CA VAL A 123 -17.19 4.96 -5.01
C VAL A 123 -16.08 4.83 -4.00
N LEU A 124 -15.46 5.95 -3.64
CA LEU A 124 -14.49 6.03 -2.57
C LEU A 124 -15.10 6.77 -1.39
N VAL A 125 -14.99 6.17 -0.23
CA VAL A 125 -15.37 6.77 1.04
C VAL A 125 -14.10 7.18 1.76
N PHE A 126 -13.97 8.45 2.06
CA PHE A 126 -12.84 9.01 2.77
C PHE A 126 -13.26 9.39 4.19
N GLU A 127 -12.47 8.98 5.16
CA GLU A 127 -12.65 9.33 6.56
C GLU A 127 -11.31 9.68 7.21
N PRO A 128 -11.30 10.60 8.19
CA PRO A 128 -10.13 10.76 9.04
C PRO A 128 -10.03 9.55 9.98
N PHE A 129 -8.85 8.94 10.06
CA PHE A 129 -8.60 7.80 10.97
C PHE A 129 -8.25 8.24 12.39
N GLU A 130 -7.94 9.52 12.55
CA GLU A 130 -7.59 10.19 13.81
C GLU A 130 -8.30 11.54 13.89
N GLU A 131 -8.50 12.09 15.11
CA GLU A 131 -9.26 13.35 15.34
C GLU A 131 -8.77 14.57 14.55
N LYS A 132 -7.51 14.59 14.12
CA LYS A 132 -6.90 15.68 13.34
C LYS A 132 -6.17 15.17 12.11
N GLY A 133 -6.47 13.93 11.70
CA GLY A 133 -5.83 13.30 10.57
C GLY A 133 -6.42 13.75 9.23
N GLU A 134 -5.62 13.67 8.18
CA GLU A 134 -6.12 13.84 6.82
C GLU A 134 -7.09 12.71 6.45
N PRO A 135 -8.17 13.01 5.69
CA PRO A 135 -9.06 11.98 5.19
C PRO A 135 -8.34 10.99 4.30
N LYS A 136 -8.52 9.71 4.58
CA LYS A 136 -7.96 8.59 3.82
C LYS A 136 -9.08 7.68 3.33
N VAL A 137 -8.82 6.91 2.29
CA VAL A 137 -9.78 5.92 1.79
C VAL A 137 -10.10 4.92 2.90
N ALA A 138 -11.32 4.94 3.38
CA ALA A 138 -11.84 4.03 4.40
C ALA A 138 -12.55 2.83 3.75
N ALA A 139 -13.23 3.04 2.61
CA ALA A 139 -13.88 1.97 1.88
C ALA A 139 -13.90 2.25 0.38
N ILE A 140 -13.93 1.19 -0.42
CA ILE A 140 -13.99 1.22 -1.88
C ILE A 140 -15.17 0.35 -2.30
N TYR A 141 -16.08 0.90 -3.12
CA TYR A 141 -17.26 0.19 -3.61
C TYR A 141 -17.28 0.18 -5.12
N LEU A 142 -17.45 -0.99 -5.71
CA LEU A 142 -17.70 -1.18 -7.14
C LEU A 142 -19.20 -1.08 -7.44
N GLN A 143 -19.54 -0.44 -8.55
CA GLN A 143 -20.91 -0.33 -9.07
C GLN A 143 -21.15 -1.28 -10.24
#